data_4287862092d6bbe7c4c34794795c3383
#
_entry.id   4287862092d6bbe7c4c34794795c3383
#
_cell.length_a   1.000
_cell.length_b   1.000
_cell.length_c   1.000
_cell.angle_alpha   90.00
_cell.angle_beta   90.00
_cell.angle_gamma   90.00
#
_symmetry.space_group_name_H-M   'P 1'
#
loop_
_entity.id
_entity.type
_entity.pdbx_description
1 polymer ?
#
loop_
_entity_poly.entity_id
_entity_poly.type
_entity_poly.pdbx_seq_one_letter_code
_entity_poly.pdbx_strand_id
1 'polypeptide(L)'
;MRHSHTVQRRRTIQRSLRRLKHRIKRLATSYVSPLGWAVTALAVASLVAFVLLGWHELLAMAVVFAVMLAAAVMLSLGNTSFQATIDVSSRRVTVSDTVKVDVCVDNPGRTPTTSARGDLPIGDNHERFAIPMLAAGQSRQTTVEFTAVSRAVLPIGPLSIRKGDPFGLIRHEKKLVDQINVFIHPQTVLLSTLNAGIPRDLEGQPSGEIVDDDLDFYGLREYEPGDDVR
;
A
#
# COMPACT_ATOMS: atom_id res chain seq x y z
N MET A 1 -47.62 -28.18 -24.30
CA MET A 1 -46.69 -27.81 -23.19
C MET A 1 -45.19 -27.92 -23.51
N ARG A 2 -44.72 -27.63 -24.73
CA ARG A 2 -43.30 -27.81 -25.11
C ARG A 2 -42.56 -26.48 -25.44
N HIS A 3 -43.18 -25.30 -25.32
CA HIS A 3 -42.54 -24.03 -25.72
C HIS A 3 -41.90 -23.22 -24.60
N SER A 4 -42.08 -23.56 -23.32
CA SER A 4 -41.56 -22.78 -22.19
C SER A 4 -40.09 -23.09 -21.82
N HIS A 5 -39.57 -24.27 -22.11
CA HIS A 5 -38.22 -24.71 -21.74
C HIS A 5 -37.11 -24.09 -22.60
N THR A 6 -37.36 -23.76 -23.85
CA THR A 6 -36.37 -23.20 -24.79
C THR A 6 -36.04 -21.73 -24.51
N VAL A 7 -37.01 -20.94 -24.07
CA VAL A 7 -36.84 -19.51 -23.77
C VAL A 7 -36.03 -19.32 -22.48
N GLN A 8 -36.26 -20.16 -21.47
CA GLN A 8 -35.56 -20.10 -20.20
C GLN A 8 -34.07 -20.49 -20.36
N ARG A 9 -33.75 -21.47 -21.18
CA ARG A 9 -32.39 -21.93 -21.46
C ARG A 9 -31.56 -20.87 -22.21
N ARG A 10 -32.18 -20.12 -23.14
CA ARG A 10 -31.52 -19.00 -23.85
C ARG A 10 -31.17 -17.82 -22.93
N ARG A 11 -32.04 -17.49 -21.95
CA ARG A 11 -31.81 -16.42 -20.98
C ARG A 11 -30.69 -16.74 -19.99
N THR A 12 -30.54 -18.00 -19.61
CA THR A 12 -29.46 -18.45 -18.70
C THR A 12 -28.11 -18.43 -19.42
N ILE A 13 -28.05 -18.84 -20.66
CA ILE A 13 -26.81 -18.81 -21.49
C ILE A 13 -26.39 -17.35 -21.76
N GLN A 14 -27.32 -16.44 -22.05
CA GLN A 14 -26.99 -15.02 -22.24
C GLN A 14 -26.50 -14.35 -20.94
N ARG A 15 -27.03 -14.74 -19.78
CA ARG A 15 -26.54 -14.22 -18.49
C ARG A 15 -25.16 -14.77 -18.14
N SER A 16 -24.87 -16.03 -18.41
CA SER A 16 -23.54 -16.62 -18.22
C SER A 16 -22.50 -16.02 -19.18
N LEU A 17 -22.85 -15.78 -20.44
CA LEU A 17 -22.01 -15.12 -21.42
C LEU A 17 -21.71 -13.66 -21.06
N ARG A 18 -22.69 -12.90 -20.52
CA ARG A 18 -22.46 -11.54 -20.04
C ARG A 18 -21.51 -11.52 -18.82
N ARG A 19 -21.70 -12.43 -17.86
CA ARG A 19 -20.80 -12.56 -16.70
C ARG A 19 -19.39 -12.98 -17.11
N LEU A 20 -19.27 -13.88 -18.06
CA LEU A 20 -18.00 -14.29 -18.64
C LEU A 20 -17.31 -13.12 -19.36
N LYS A 21 -18.07 -12.37 -20.17
CA LYS A 21 -17.60 -11.19 -20.90
C LYS A 21 -17.12 -10.08 -19.95
N HIS A 22 -17.84 -9.85 -18.84
CA HIS A 22 -17.41 -8.89 -17.82
C HIS A 22 -16.19 -9.36 -17.03
N ARG A 23 -16.05 -10.67 -16.73
CA ARG A 23 -14.86 -11.24 -16.12
C ARG A 23 -13.66 -11.16 -17.05
N ILE A 24 -13.82 -11.55 -18.31
CA ILE A 24 -12.76 -11.46 -19.33
C ILE A 24 -12.36 -10.00 -19.55
N LYS A 25 -13.32 -9.07 -19.63
CA LYS A 25 -13.02 -7.65 -19.81
C LYS A 25 -12.27 -7.07 -18.60
N ARG A 26 -12.65 -7.42 -17.36
CA ARG A 26 -11.91 -7.00 -16.15
C ARG A 26 -10.52 -7.64 -16.09
N LEU A 27 -10.38 -8.90 -16.44
CA LEU A 27 -9.08 -9.57 -16.50
C LEU A 27 -8.21 -8.95 -17.61
N ALA A 28 -8.75 -8.79 -18.82
CA ALA A 28 -8.00 -8.22 -19.94
C ALA A 28 -7.54 -6.77 -19.68
N THR A 29 -8.37 -5.92 -19.07
CA THR A 29 -7.99 -4.55 -18.74
C THR A 29 -7.03 -4.46 -17.53
N SER A 30 -7.00 -5.49 -16.67
CA SER A 30 -6.08 -5.54 -15.51
C SER A 30 -4.69 -6.07 -15.88
N TYR A 31 -4.59 -6.90 -16.92
CA TYR A 31 -3.34 -7.57 -17.31
C TYR A 31 -2.67 -6.93 -18.53
N VAL A 32 -3.43 -6.32 -19.44
CA VAL A 32 -2.90 -5.73 -20.67
C VAL A 32 -2.73 -4.23 -20.49
N SER A 33 -1.54 -3.73 -20.75
CA SER A 33 -1.27 -2.29 -20.67
C SER A 33 -1.99 -1.54 -21.81
N PRO A 34 -2.19 -0.21 -21.72
CA PRO A 34 -2.70 0.59 -22.83
C PRO A 34 -1.87 0.39 -24.12
N LEU A 35 -0.56 0.23 -23.97
CA LEU A 35 0.36 -0.03 -25.08
C LEU A 35 0.10 -1.41 -25.70
N GLY A 36 -0.18 -2.44 -24.90
CA GLY A 36 -0.55 -3.75 -25.40
C GLY A 36 -1.84 -3.73 -26.23
N TRP A 37 -2.83 -2.93 -25.80
CA TRP A 37 -4.05 -2.72 -26.59
C TRP A 37 -3.78 -1.98 -27.89
N ALA A 38 -2.91 -0.95 -27.88
CA ALA A 38 -2.52 -0.24 -29.09
C ALA A 38 -1.84 -1.14 -30.11
N VAL A 39 -0.89 -1.98 -29.66
CA VAL A 39 -0.20 -2.95 -30.51
C VAL A 39 -1.17 -4.00 -31.06
N THR A 40 -2.12 -4.46 -30.24
CA THR A 40 -3.17 -5.39 -30.69
C THR A 40 -4.06 -4.75 -31.76
N ALA A 41 -4.46 -3.50 -31.56
CA ALA A 41 -5.25 -2.75 -32.53
C ALA A 41 -4.49 -2.54 -33.84
N LEU A 42 -3.18 -2.22 -33.80
CA LEU A 42 -2.31 -2.09 -34.96
C LEU A 42 -2.16 -3.41 -35.71
N ALA A 43 -1.98 -4.54 -34.98
CA ALA A 43 -1.90 -5.87 -35.60
C ALA A 43 -3.19 -6.20 -36.39
N VAL A 44 -4.35 -5.96 -35.77
CA VAL A 44 -5.64 -6.19 -36.42
C VAL A 44 -5.84 -5.24 -37.59
N ALA A 45 -5.54 -3.94 -37.42
CA ALA A 45 -5.67 -2.96 -38.49
C ALA A 45 -4.79 -3.30 -39.69
N SER A 46 -3.53 -3.69 -39.47
CA SER A 46 -2.60 -4.11 -40.52
C SER A 46 -3.11 -5.36 -41.25
N LEU A 47 -3.68 -6.34 -40.53
CA LEU A 47 -4.25 -7.53 -41.13
C LEU A 47 -5.48 -7.22 -41.98
N VAL A 48 -6.38 -6.37 -41.49
CA VAL A 48 -7.58 -5.90 -42.22
C VAL A 48 -7.15 -5.13 -43.48
N ALA A 49 -6.20 -4.20 -43.31
CA ALA A 49 -5.69 -3.44 -44.44
C ALA A 49 -5.03 -4.32 -45.50
N PHE A 50 -4.31 -5.38 -45.10
CA PHE A 50 -3.80 -6.40 -46.04
C PHE A 50 -4.92 -7.07 -46.83
N VAL A 51 -5.98 -7.50 -46.17
CA VAL A 51 -7.12 -8.15 -46.85
C VAL A 51 -7.80 -7.20 -47.85
N LEU A 52 -7.86 -5.88 -47.53
CA LEU A 52 -8.54 -4.90 -48.38
C LEU A 52 -7.67 -4.39 -49.54
N LEU A 53 -6.36 -4.17 -49.29
CA LEU A 53 -5.44 -3.57 -50.27
C LEU A 53 -4.53 -4.57 -50.96
N GLY A 54 -4.36 -5.79 -50.40
CA GLY A 54 -3.49 -6.82 -50.97
C GLY A 54 -1.97 -6.53 -50.80
N TRP A 55 -1.57 -5.53 -49.99
CA TRP A 55 -0.17 -5.16 -49.85
C TRP A 55 0.56 -6.08 -48.85
N HIS A 56 1.58 -6.78 -49.34
CA HIS A 56 2.31 -7.77 -48.55
C HIS A 56 3.11 -7.16 -47.39
N GLU A 57 3.45 -5.89 -47.43
CA GLU A 57 4.11 -5.17 -46.37
C GLU A 57 3.20 -5.06 -45.12
N LEU A 58 1.89 -4.91 -45.32
CA LEU A 58 0.90 -4.89 -44.24
C LEU A 58 0.78 -6.24 -43.55
N LEU A 59 0.91 -7.33 -44.31
CA LEU A 59 0.97 -8.69 -43.77
C LEU A 59 2.24 -8.87 -42.90
N ALA A 60 3.40 -8.41 -43.41
CA ALA A 60 4.64 -8.46 -42.64
C ALA A 60 4.53 -7.71 -41.35
N MET A 61 3.96 -6.48 -41.35
CA MET A 61 3.70 -5.72 -40.13
C MET A 61 2.77 -6.45 -39.15
N ALA A 62 1.67 -7.02 -39.63
CA ALA A 62 0.75 -7.79 -38.81
C ALA A 62 1.45 -8.99 -38.13
N VAL A 63 2.31 -9.73 -38.89
CA VAL A 63 3.09 -10.84 -38.33
C VAL A 63 4.09 -10.35 -37.27
N VAL A 64 4.79 -9.25 -37.48
CA VAL A 64 5.73 -8.69 -36.51
C VAL A 64 5.00 -8.34 -35.21
N PHE A 65 3.87 -7.65 -35.28
CA PHE A 65 3.08 -7.33 -34.09
C PHE A 65 2.53 -8.61 -33.39
N ALA A 66 2.09 -9.59 -34.16
CA ALA A 66 1.62 -10.86 -33.60
C ALA A 66 2.75 -11.63 -32.88
N VAL A 67 3.95 -11.69 -33.46
CA VAL A 67 5.13 -12.28 -32.82
C VAL A 67 5.52 -11.54 -31.57
N MET A 68 5.50 -10.20 -31.58
CA MET A 68 5.79 -9.38 -30.40
C MET A 68 4.77 -9.63 -29.28
N LEU A 69 3.48 -9.72 -29.59
CA LEU A 69 2.45 -10.06 -28.62
C LEU A 69 2.62 -11.49 -28.07
N ALA A 70 2.92 -12.45 -28.94
CA ALA A 70 3.17 -13.83 -28.51
C ALA A 70 4.39 -13.92 -27.59
N ALA A 71 5.48 -13.23 -27.92
CA ALA A 71 6.68 -13.15 -27.07
C ALA A 71 6.36 -12.50 -25.73
N ALA A 72 5.60 -11.40 -25.70
CA ALA A 72 5.18 -10.74 -24.47
C ALA A 72 4.35 -11.68 -23.56
N VAL A 73 3.42 -12.45 -24.15
CA VAL A 73 2.63 -13.45 -23.43
C VAL A 73 3.54 -14.55 -22.88
N MET A 74 4.43 -15.11 -23.68
CA MET A 74 5.35 -16.16 -23.23
C MET A 74 6.26 -15.70 -22.09
N LEU A 75 6.83 -14.50 -22.18
CA LEU A 75 7.68 -13.94 -21.15
C LEU A 75 6.88 -13.59 -19.87
N SER A 76 5.59 -13.26 -20.01
CA SER A 76 4.69 -13.00 -18.88
C SER A 76 4.23 -14.25 -18.15
N LEU A 77 4.22 -15.43 -18.79
CA LEU A 77 3.71 -16.70 -18.24
C LEU A 77 4.62 -17.34 -17.17
N GLY A 78 5.80 -16.78 -16.87
CA GLY A 78 6.70 -17.32 -15.84
C GLY A 78 6.07 -17.35 -14.45
N ASN A 79 6.60 -18.24 -13.58
CA ASN A 79 6.12 -18.41 -12.20
C ASN A 79 6.22 -17.11 -11.39
N THR A 80 5.10 -16.71 -10.78
CA THR A 80 4.96 -15.51 -9.92
C THR A 80 4.53 -15.87 -8.50
N SER A 81 4.85 -17.08 -8.05
CA SER A 81 4.55 -17.51 -6.70
C SER A 81 5.49 -16.83 -5.71
N PHE A 82 5.26 -15.54 -5.46
CA PHE A 82 5.95 -14.80 -4.41
C PHE A 82 5.07 -14.75 -3.17
N GLN A 83 5.70 -14.97 -2.02
CA GLN A 83 5.21 -14.55 -0.71
C GLN A 83 6.13 -13.46 -0.20
N ALA A 84 5.60 -12.54 0.60
CA ALA A 84 6.42 -11.51 1.21
C ALA A 84 5.97 -11.27 2.64
N THR A 85 6.93 -10.91 3.47
CA THR A 85 6.73 -10.46 4.84
C THR A 85 7.39 -9.10 4.98
N ILE A 86 6.70 -8.19 5.65
CA ILE A 86 7.26 -6.87 6.01
C ILE A 86 7.44 -6.86 7.52
N ASP A 87 8.65 -6.61 7.96
CA ASP A 87 8.96 -6.36 9.35
C ASP A 87 9.46 -4.92 9.52
N VAL A 88 8.92 -4.23 10.52
CA VAL A 88 9.26 -2.84 10.82
C VAL A 88 9.95 -2.81 12.16
N SER A 89 11.14 -2.23 12.23
CA SER A 89 11.98 -2.17 13.44
C SER A 89 11.23 -1.63 14.65
N SER A 90 10.36 -0.65 14.45
CA SER A 90 9.45 -0.13 15.48
C SER A 90 8.21 0.47 14.85
N ARG A 91 7.05 0.17 15.41
CA ARG A 91 5.77 0.79 15.00
C ARG A 91 5.51 2.15 15.65
N ARG A 92 6.32 2.52 16.66
CA ARG A 92 6.24 3.80 17.36
C ARG A 92 7.63 4.38 17.40
N VAL A 93 7.81 5.53 16.80
CA VAL A 93 9.09 6.23 16.65
C VAL A 93 8.89 7.71 16.94
N THR A 94 9.97 8.40 17.29
CA THR A 94 9.99 9.85 17.47
C THR A 94 10.46 10.55 16.20
N VAL A 95 10.12 11.82 16.09
CA VAL A 95 10.65 12.67 15.01
C VAL A 95 12.18 12.65 15.05
N SER A 96 12.81 12.57 13.89
CA SER A 96 14.25 12.40 13.65
C SER A 96 14.80 10.97 13.80
N ASP A 97 14.00 10.00 14.27
CA ASP A 97 14.41 8.61 14.27
C ASP A 97 14.47 8.03 12.85
N THR A 98 15.41 7.15 12.62
CA THR A 98 15.48 6.35 11.39
C THR A 98 14.75 5.03 11.58
N VAL A 99 13.78 4.79 10.72
CA VAL A 99 12.99 3.56 10.70
C VAL A 99 13.53 2.63 9.63
N LYS A 100 13.78 1.37 10.00
CA LYS A 100 14.15 0.32 9.06
C LYS A 100 12.96 -0.57 8.79
N VAL A 101 12.72 -0.81 7.51
CA VAL A 101 11.67 -1.70 7.02
C VAL A 101 12.34 -2.84 6.28
N ASP A 102 12.29 -4.01 6.85
CA ASP A 102 12.82 -5.22 6.25
C ASP A 102 11.72 -5.92 5.45
N VAL A 103 11.96 -6.03 4.17
CA VAL A 103 11.09 -6.74 3.23
C VAL A 103 11.74 -8.05 2.87
N CYS A 104 11.17 -9.16 3.29
CA CYS A 104 11.58 -10.50 2.92
C CYS A 104 10.61 -11.01 1.85
N VAL A 105 11.17 -11.42 0.69
CA VAL A 105 10.40 -12.00 -0.42
C VAL A 105 10.87 -13.42 -0.64
N ASP A 106 9.93 -14.36 -0.58
CA ASP A 106 10.18 -15.79 -0.67
C ASP A 106 9.54 -16.40 -1.92
N ASN A 107 10.20 -17.43 -2.45
CA ASN A 107 9.61 -18.31 -3.45
C ASN A 107 9.16 -19.63 -2.79
N PRO A 108 7.90 -19.78 -2.39
CA PRO A 108 7.41 -21.04 -1.82
C PRO A 108 7.17 -22.13 -2.89
N GLY A 109 7.31 -21.79 -4.16
CA GLY A 109 7.07 -22.71 -5.27
C GLY A 109 8.22 -23.72 -5.45
N ARG A 110 7.96 -24.73 -6.27
CA ARG A 110 8.94 -25.76 -6.65
C ARG A 110 9.75 -25.40 -7.90
N THR A 111 9.39 -24.34 -8.57
CA THR A 111 10.05 -23.84 -9.78
C THR A 111 10.61 -22.44 -9.52
N PRO A 112 11.72 -22.07 -10.19
CA PRO A 112 12.26 -20.74 -10.06
C PRO A 112 11.25 -19.70 -10.52
N THR A 113 11.26 -18.54 -9.86
CA THR A 113 10.45 -17.37 -10.25
C THR A 113 11.16 -16.56 -11.31
N THR A 114 10.43 -15.77 -12.06
CA THR A 114 11.04 -14.76 -12.93
C THR A 114 11.34 -13.50 -12.13
N SER A 115 12.26 -12.66 -12.65
CA SER A 115 12.53 -11.35 -12.06
C SER A 115 11.26 -10.48 -12.02
N ALA A 116 11.13 -9.67 -10.97
CA ALA A 116 10.01 -8.78 -10.75
C ALA A 116 10.48 -7.46 -10.12
N ARG A 117 9.58 -6.51 -9.98
CA ARG A 117 9.83 -5.25 -9.26
C ARG A 117 8.86 -5.14 -8.09
N GLY A 118 9.41 -4.91 -6.90
CA GLY A 118 8.65 -4.55 -5.72
C GLY A 118 8.35 -3.05 -5.74
N ASP A 119 7.14 -2.69 -5.32
CA ASP A 119 6.70 -1.30 -5.11
C ASP A 119 6.10 -1.23 -3.71
N LEU A 120 6.77 -0.48 -2.84
CA LEU A 120 6.40 -0.27 -1.45
C LEU A 120 6.10 1.21 -1.25
N PRO A 121 4.83 1.63 -1.18
CA PRO A 121 4.48 2.98 -0.79
C PRO A 121 4.85 3.22 0.69
N ILE A 122 5.47 4.36 0.98
CA ILE A 122 5.78 4.85 2.33
C ILE A 122 5.26 6.28 2.40
N GLY A 123 4.06 6.46 2.97
CA GLY A 123 3.34 7.74 2.87
C GLY A 123 3.07 8.11 1.41
N ASP A 124 3.55 9.28 1.00
CA ASP A 124 3.42 9.79 -0.38
C ASP A 124 4.56 9.33 -1.30
N ASN A 125 5.61 8.72 -0.75
CA ASN A 125 6.75 8.22 -1.51
C ASN A 125 6.56 6.76 -1.92
N HIS A 126 7.21 6.36 -3.02
CA HIS A 126 7.20 5.01 -3.53
C HIS A 126 8.63 4.46 -3.62
N GLU A 127 8.92 3.49 -2.79
CA GLU A 127 10.20 2.77 -2.85
C GLU A 127 10.08 1.59 -3.79
N ARG A 128 10.92 1.61 -4.83
CA ARG A 128 10.95 0.58 -5.87
C ARG A 128 12.25 -0.18 -5.83
N PHE A 129 12.16 -1.48 -5.69
CA PHE A 129 13.34 -2.36 -5.66
C PHE A 129 13.19 -3.50 -6.65
N ALA A 130 14.32 -3.98 -7.14
CA ALA A 130 14.37 -5.13 -8.05
C ALA A 130 14.38 -6.43 -7.24
N ILE A 131 13.50 -7.36 -7.63
CA ILE A 131 13.49 -8.73 -7.12
C ILE A 131 14.10 -9.59 -8.21
N PRO A 132 15.30 -10.17 -8.00
CA PRO A 132 15.92 -11.05 -8.98
C PRO A 132 15.12 -12.35 -9.10
N MET A 133 15.51 -13.19 -10.03
CA MET A 133 15.02 -14.55 -10.12
C MET A 133 15.38 -15.30 -8.84
N LEU A 134 14.39 -15.91 -8.18
CA LEU A 134 14.58 -16.71 -6.98
C LEU A 134 14.41 -18.19 -7.33
N ALA A 135 15.37 -19.00 -6.94
CA ALA A 135 15.24 -20.45 -7.01
C ALA A 135 14.12 -20.97 -6.10
N ALA A 136 13.72 -22.22 -6.27
CA ALA A 136 12.71 -22.86 -5.41
C ALA A 136 13.17 -22.81 -3.93
N GLY A 137 12.31 -22.28 -3.04
CA GLY A 137 12.57 -22.13 -1.62
C GLY A 137 13.58 -21.05 -1.26
N GLN A 138 14.05 -20.25 -2.20
CA GLN A 138 14.98 -19.15 -1.95
C GLN A 138 14.23 -17.91 -1.46
N SER A 139 14.84 -17.19 -0.51
CA SER A 139 14.39 -15.90 0.00
C SER A 139 15.37 -14.78 -0.33
N ARG A 140 14.85 -13.57 -0.46
CA ARG A 140 15.62 -12.33 -0.63
C ARG A 140 15.13 -11.29 0.35
N GLN A 141 16.04 -10.75 1.15
CA GLN A 141 15.78 -9.64 2.05
C GLN A 141 16.27 -8.32 1.43
N THR A 142 15.47 -7.30 1.58
CA THR A 142 15.78 -5.92 1.17
C THR A 142 15.37 -4.99 2.30
N THR A 143 16.30 -4.18 2.78
CA THR A 143 16.03 -3.18 3.83
C THR A 143 15.83 -1.81 3.19
N VAL A 144 14.75 -1.15 3.56
CA VAL A 144 14.45 0.24 3.21
C VAL A 144 14.53 1.07 4.45
N GLU A 145 15.27 2.17 4.40
CA GLU A 145 15.43 3.09 5.53
C GLU A 145 14.79 4.44 5.20
N PHE A 146 14.07 5.00 6.16
CA PHE A 146 13.55 6.36 6.06
C PHE A 146 13.60 7.08 7.39
N THR A 147 13.71 8.40 7.36
CA THR A 147 13.72 9.23 8.56
C THR A 147 12.35 9.82 8.82
N ALA A 148 11.90 9.77 10.06
CA ALA A 148 10.64 10.35 10.50
C ALA A 148 10.78 11.89 10.60
N VAL A 149 10.19 12.62 9.66
CA VAL A 149 10.38 14.09 9.56
C VAL A 149 9.38 14.87 10.42
N SER A 150 8.15 14.41 10.56
CA SER A 150 7.09 15.11 11.26
C SER A 150 6.15 14.14 11.96
N ARG A 151 5.43 14.63 12.98
CA ARG A 151 4.37 13.86 13.64
C ARG A 151 3.30 13.48 12.63
N ALA A 152 3.12 12.17 12.44
CA ALA A 152 2.14 11.62 11.50
C ALA A 152 1.79 10.17 11.84
N VAL A 153 0.72 9.67 11.23
CA VAL A 153 0.50 8.24 11.06
C VAL A 153 0.94 7.91 9.64
N LEU A 154 2.08 7.25 9.51
CA LEU A 154 2.68 6.95 8.22
C LEU A 154 2.24 5.56 7.76
N PRO A 155 1.44 5.47 6.68
CA PRO A 155 1.09 4.20 6.08
C PRO A 155 2.27 3.64 5.30
N ILE A 156 2.63 2.39 5.55
CA ILE A 156 3.63 1.61 4.82
C ILE A 156 2.92 0.49 4.08
N GLY A 157 3.06 0.42 2.77
CA GLY A 157 2.36 -0.53 1.93
C GLY A 157 1.02 -0.03 1.37
N PRO A 158 0.27 -0.88 0.70
CA PRO A 158 0.49 -2.33 0.52
C PRO A 158 1.71 -2.64 -0.36
N LEU A 159 2.47 -3.67 0.01
CA LEU A 159 3.55 -4.15 -0.85
C LEU A 159 2.95 -4.81 -2.08
N SER A 160 3.25 -4.27 -3.25
CA SER A 160 2.86 -4.84 -4.52
C SER A 160 4.07 -5.30 -5.33
N ILE A 161 3.94 -6.45 -5.97
CA ILE A 161 4.93 -6.92 -6.94
C ILE A 161 4.37 -6.70 -8.32
N ARG A 162 5.16 -6.02 -9.14
CA ARG A 162 4.87 -5.79 -10.55
C ARG A 162 5.77 -6.68 -11.39
N LYS A 163 5.14 -7.49 -12.19
CA LYS A 163 5.76 -8.24 -13.27
C LYS A 163 5.24 -7.69 -14.58
N GLY A 164 6.11 -7.57 -15.56
CA GLY A 164 5.75 -7.21 -16.91
C GLY A 164 6.71 -7.86 -17.88
N ASP A 165 6.33 -7.87 -19.14
CA ASP A 165 7.24 -8.20 -20.24
C ASP A 165 8.21 -7.00 -20.47
N PRO A 166 9.37 -7.25 -21.12
CA PRO A 166 10.33 -6.18 -21.43
C PRO A 166 9.75 -5.05 -22.29
N PHE A 167 8.71 -5.35 -23.06
CA PHE A 167 8.05 -4.41 -23.97
C PHE A 167 6.96 -3.55 -23.26
N GLY A 168 6.57 -3.92 -22.03
CA GLY A 168 5.54 -3.23 -21.29
C GLY A 168 4.12 -3.43 -21.81
N LEU A 169 3.87 -4.47 -22.62
CA LEU A 169 2.58 -4.80 -23.21
C LEU A 169 1.64 -5.46 -22.20
N ILE A 170 2.23 -6.26 -21.29
CA ILE A 170 1.53 -6.99 -20.23
C ILE A 170 2.06 -6.51 -18.90
N ARG A 171 1.14 -6.14 -18.00
CA ARG A 171 1.46 -5.71 -16.64
C ARG A 171 0.64 -6.54 -15.66
N HIS A 172 1.33 -7.32 -14.86
CA HIS A 172 0.72 -8.08 -13.79
C HIS A 172 1.14 -7.48 -12.45
N GLU A 173 0.17 -6.98 -11.69
CA GLU A 173 0.40 -6.45 -10.34
C GLU A 173 -0.33 -7.33 -9.34
N LYS A 174 0.39 -7.80 -8.32
CA LYS A 174 -0.14 -8.60 -7.23
C LYS A 174 0.23 -7.95 -5.91
N LYS A 175 -0.76 -7.67 -5.09
CA LYS A 175 -0.55 -7.27 -3.70
C LYS A 175 -0.15 -8.50 -2.90
N LEU A 176 0.92 -8.39 -2.11
CA LEU A 176 1.44 -9.49 -1.29
C LEU A 176 1.19 -9.27 0.20
N VAL A 177 1.33 -8.04 0.66
CA VAL A 177 1.17 -7.67 2.07
C VAL A 177 0.27 -6.46 2.15
N ASP A 178 -0.61 -6.45 3.14
CA ASP A 178 -1.49 -5.31 3.42
C ASP A 178 -0.70 -4.15 4.05
N GLN A 179 -1.35 -3.00 4.13
CA GLN A 179 -0.79 -1.79 4.70
C GLN A 179 -0.55 -1.94 6.21
N ILE A 180 0.59 -1.43 6.69
CA ILE A 180 0.96 -1.33 8.10
C ILE A 180 1.10 0.16 8.44
N ASN A 181 0.63 0.58 9.61
CA ASN A 181 0.77 1.96 10.05
C ASN A 181 1.91 2.10 11.07
N VAL A 182 2.77 3.09 10.87
CA VAL A 182 3.81 3.53 11.80
C VAL A 182 3.40 4.87 12.40
N PHE A 183 3.45 4.97 13.73
CA PHE A 183 3.07 6.16 14.49
C PHE A 183 4.32 6.97 14.83
N ILE A 184 4.41 8.18 14.30
CA ILE A 184 5.51 9.10 14.57
C ILE A 184 5.06 10.07 15.65
N HIS A 185 5.70 10.01 16.82
CA HIS A 185 5.45 10.89 17.96
C HIS A 185 6.35 12.13 17.92
N PRO A 186 5.92 13.25 18.50
CA PRO A 186 6.80 14.40 18.66
C PRO A 186 7.93 14.08 19.62
N GLN A 187 9.05 14.76 19.45
CA GLN A 187 10.12 14.74 20.45
C GLN A 187 9.62 15.33 21.75
N THR A 188 9.76 14.61 22.86
CA THR A 188 9.49 15.12 24.20
C THR A 188 10.79 15.53 24.84
N VAL A 189 10.89 16.77 25.24
CA VAL A 189 12.01 17.27 26.04
C VAL A 189 11.59 17.16 27.50
N LEU A 190 12.40 16.47 28.29
CA LEU A 190 12.25 16.54 29.74
C LEU A 190 12.60 17.99 30.16
N LEU A 191 11.57 18.76 30.47
CA LEU A 191 11.79 20.01 31.16
C LEU A 191 12.40 19.64 32.50
N SER A 192 13.67 20.04 32.75
CA SER A 192 14.18 20.09 34.12
C SER A 192 13.21 20.93 34.88
N THR A 193 12.65 20.39 35.96
CA THR A 193 11.82 21.15 36.88
C THR A 193 12.63 22.41 37.21
N LEU A 194 12.18 23.53 36.65
CA LEU A 194 12.61 24.84 37.14
C LEU A 194 12.18 24.86 38.61
N ASN A 195 13.12 24.55 39.49
CA ASN A 195 13.03 24.91 40.93
C ASN A 195 13.07 26.45 41.06
N ALA A 196 12.34 27.15 40.20
CA ALA A 196 12.09 28.56 40.25
C ALA A 196 10.67 28.77 40.78
N GLY A 197 10.45 28.25 41.90
CA GLY A 197 9.30 28.50 42.73
C GLY A 197 9.68 28.03 44.11
N ILE A 198 9.78 28.92 45.06
CA ILE A 198 9.64 28.62 46.47
C ILE A 198 8.58 27.52 46.55
N PRO A 199 8.85 26.32 47.10
CA PRO A 199 7.80 25.37 47.37
C PRO A 199 6.77 26.15 48.18
N ARG A 200 5.66 26.49 47.54
CA ARG A 200 4.48 26.88 48.29
C ARG A 200 4.14 25.65 49.08
N ASP A 201 4.50 25.67 50.32
CA ASP A 201 4.07 24.69 51.28
C ASP A 201 2.55 24.81 51.34
N LEU A 202 1.90 23.95 50.55
CA LEU A 202 0.43 23.85 50.56
C LEU A 202 -0.07 23.14 51.81
N GLU A 203 0.86 22.59 52.58
CA GLU A 203 0.65 22.15 53.95
C GLU A 203 1.35 23.15 54.85
N GLY A 204 0.65 24.26 55.14
CA GLY A 204 1.14 25.27 56.09
C GLY A 204 1.47 24.60 57.39
N GLN A 205 2.75 24.68 57.84
CA GLN A 205 3.04 24.45 59.25
C GLN A 205 2.17 25.39 60.05
N PRO A 206 1.48 24.93 61.11
CA PRO A 206 0.67 25.78 61.93
C PRO A 206 1.59 26.82 62.56
N SER A 207 1.73 27.99 61.94
CA SER A 207 2.29 29.14 62.58
C SER A 207 1.25 29.64 63.54
N GLY A 208 1.54 29.60 64.83
CA GLY A 208 0.62 30.05 65.85
C GLY A 208 0.42 31.57 65.85
N GLU A 209 0.73 32.26 64.78
CA GLU A 209 0.46 33.65 64.54
C GLU A 209 -0.75 33.83 63.66
N ILE A 210 -1.81 34.40 64.12
CA ILE A 210 -2.99 34.73 63.37
C ILE A 210 -2.57 35.86 62.41
N VAL A 211 -2.21 35.52 61.19
CA VAL A 211 -2.04 36.48 60.11
C VAL A 211 -3.40 36.65 59.47
N ASP A 212 -3.93 37.83 59.49
CA ASP A 212 -5.19 38.21 58.85
C ASP A 212 -5.03 38.33 57.36
N ASP A 213 -4.67 37.18 56.72
CA ASP A 213 -4.50 37.08 55.29
C ASP A 213 -5.51 36.05 54.77
N ASP A 214 -6.47 36.54 54.01
CA ASP A 214 -7.67 35.84 53.46
C ASP A 214 -7.37 34.61 52.62
N LEU A 215 -6.15 34.07 52.64
CA LEU A 215 -5.71 32.91 51.89
C LEU A 215 -5.36 31.69 52.76
N ASP A 216 -5.42 31.83 54.09
CA ASP A 216 -5.20 30.73 55.02
C ASP A 216 -6.56 30.17 55.49
N PHE A 217 -6.94 29.02 54.93
CA PHE A 217 -8.14 28.28 55.36
C PHE A 217 -8.02 27.67 56.78
N TYR A 218 -7.06 28.13 57.58
CA TYR A 218 -6.84 27.68 58.93
C TYR A 218 -7.65 28.56 59.91
N GLY A 219 -8.91 28.26 60.03
CA GLY A 219 -9.79 28.97 60.95
C GLY A 219 -11.21 29.04 60.42
N LEU A 220 -11.75 27.91 60.04
CA LEU A 220 -13.20 27.80 59.78
C LEU A 220 -13.92 28.08 61.10
N ARG A 221 -14.55 29.26 61.19
CA ARG A 221 -15.52 29.58 62.27
C ARG A 221 -16.93 29.36 61.76
N GLU A 222 -17.86 29.14 62.66
CA GLU A 222 -19.26 29.07 62.27
C GLU A 222 -19.71 30.45 61.73
N TYR A 223 -20.50 30.38 60.63
CA TYR A 223 -21.09 31.56 59.99
C TYR A 223 -21.93 32.34 60.93
N GLU A 224 -21.65 33.63 61.08
CA GLU A 224 -22.50 34.56 61.77
C GLU A 224 -23.26 35.51 60.79
N PRO A 225 -24.54 35.87 61.08
CA PRO A 225 -25.30 36.77 60.24
C PRO A 225 -24.61 38.11 60.06
N GLY A 226 -24.04 38.36 58.88
CA GLY A 226 -23.27 39.54 58.50
C GLY A 226 -21.93 39.27 57.86
N ASP A 227 -21.51 38.03 57.79
CA ASP A 227 -20.31 37.62 57.07
C ASP A 227 -20.50 37.72 55.54
N ASP A 228 -19.49 38.23 54.84
CA ASP A 228 -19.52 38.42 53.41
C ASP A 228 -19.39 37.07 52.75
N VAL A 229 -20.40 36.67 51.98
CA VAL A 229 -20.47 35.42 51.23
C VAL A 229 -19.98 35.72 49.80
N ARG A 230 -18.70 35.69 49.58
CA ARG A 230 -18.13 35.72 48.22
C ARG A 230 -17.41 34.43 47.90
#